data_305d0d40bdae84e9aed759f97c80f3cd
#
_entry.id   305d0d40bdae84e9aed759f97c80f3cd
#
_cell.length_a   1.000
_cell.length_b   1.000
_cell.length_c   1.000
_cell.angle_alpha   90.00
_cell.angle_beta   90.00
_cell.angle_gamma   90.00
#
_symmetry.space_group_name_H-M   'P 1'
#
loop_
_entity.id
_entity.type
_entity.pdbx_description
1 polymer ?
#
loop_
_entity_poly.entity_id
_entity_poly.type
_entity_poly.pdbx_seq_one_letter_code
_entity_poly.pdbx_strand_id
1 'polypeptide(L)'
;MKDSVATTAVTGLDCCSLGSGLLSADDATRYAGLFKVLADPGRLQLLSWLAEEGCEPMSVSELTQRSGLSQPTVSHHLKKLTEAGLLEKSRLGRSVLHRLRPELFAELRTVLQMD
;
A
#
# COMPACT_ATOMS: atom_id res chain seq x y z
N MET A 1 3.57 -5.87 -28.38
CA MET A 1 4.04 -5.59 -28.66
C MET A 1 4.89 -5.45 -28.72
N LYS A 2 5.48 -5.40 -28.60
CA LYS A 2 6.33 -5.22 -28.76
C LYS A 2 6.79 -4.62 -28.99
N ASP A 3 7.37 -4.07 -28.81
CA ASP A 3 7.89 -3.40 -29.14
C ASP A 3 8.08 -2.86 -29.27
N SER A 4 8.44 -2.58 -29.20
CA SER A 4 8.71 -1.93 -29.52
C SER A 4 8.68 -1.22 -29.50
N VAL A 5 8.86 -0.93 -29.40
CA VAL A 5 9.03 -0.24 -29.58
C VAL A 5 9.25 0.30 -29.28
N ALA A 6 9.63 0.45 -29.14
CA ALA A 6 10.09 0.94 -29.06
C ALA A 6 10.36 1.42 -28.73
N THR A 7 10.66 1.55 -28.58
CA THR A 7 11.11 2.03 -28.41
C THR A 7 11.37 2.61 -28.00
N THR A 8 11.69 2.78 -27.85
CA THR A 8 12.11 3.39 -27.52
C THR A 8 12.25 3.98 -27.00
N ALA A 9 12.62 3.96 -27.22
CA ALA A 9 13.00 4.42 -26.63
C ALA A 9 12.67 4.96 -25.85
N VAL A 10 12.35 5.01 -25.90
CA VAL A 10 12.02 5.52 -25.03
C VAL A 10 12.36 5.36 -24.12
N THR A 11 12.92 5.92 -24.12
CA THR A 11 13.53 5.64 -23.08
C THR A 11 13.24 4.40 -22.41
N GLY A 12 13.38 3.34 -22.94
CA GLY A 12 13.26 2.12 -22.23
C GLY A 12 11.95 1.91 -21.53
N LEU A 13 11.00 2.69 -21.90
CA LEU A 13 9.71 2.51 -21.32
C LEU A 13 9.00 1.44 -22.09
N ASP A 14 8.75 0.37 -21.40
CA ASP A 14 8.19 -0.82 -22.01
C ASP A 14 6.89 -1.12 -21.31
N CYS A 15 5.79 -1.00 -22.03
CA CYS A 15 4.48 -1.16 -21.41
C CYS A 15 4.21 -2.58 -20.95
N CYS A 16 5.05 -3.51 -21.33
CA CYS A 16 4.90 -4.90 -20.91
C CYS A 16 5.83 -5.25 -19.75
N SER A 17 6.52 -4.26 -19.21
CA SER A 17 7.47 -4.48 -18.14
C SER A 17 6.87 -4.11 -16.80
N LEU A 18 7.13 -4.92 -15.81
CA LEU A 18 6.78 -4.61 -14.43
C LEU A 18 8.06 -4.24 -13.70
N GLY A 19 8.12 -2.98 -13.27
CA GLY A 19 9.29 -2.51 -12.57
C GLY A 19 10.54 -2.62 -13.43
N SER A 20 11.54 -3.31 -12.94
CA SER A 20 12.82 -3.42 -13.62
C SER A 20 12.98 -4.71 -14.41
N GLY A 21 11.90 -5.40 -14.72
CA GLY A 21 11.96 -6.63 -15.49
C GLY A 21 11.14 -7.72 -14.88
N LEU A 22 11.54 -8.96 -15.12
CA LEU A 22 10.81 -10.10 -14.61
C LEU A 22 10.96 -10.19 -13.10
N LEU A 23 9.87 -10.49 -12.44
CA LEU A 23 9.89 -10.74 -11.01
C LEU A 23 10.38 -12.15 -10.73
N SER A 24 11.19 -12.30 -9.68
CA SER A 24 11.51 -13.63 -9.19
C SER A 24 10.26 -14.27 -8.59
N ALA A 25 10.29 -15.58 -8.43
CA ALA A 25 9.17 -16.28 -7.79
C ALA A 25 8.92 -15.75 -6.37
N ASP A 26 10.00 -15.47 -5.64
CA ASP A 26 9.89 -14.94 -4.29
C ASP A 26 9.28 -13.56 -4.27
N ASP A 27 9.72 -12.67 -5.16
CA ASP A 27 9.16 -11.33 -5.26
C ASP A 27 7.70 -11.38 -5.69
N ALA A 28 7.36 -12.24 -6.64
CA ALA A 28 5.97 -12.37 -7.07
C ALA A 28 5.07 -12.79 -5.91
N THR A 29 5.52 -13.74 -5.11
CA THR A 29 4.77 -14.19 -3.94
C THR A 29 4.61 -13.07 -2.92
N ARG A 30 5.69 -12.34 -2.68
CA ARG A 30 5.68 -11.24 -1.72
C ARG A 30 4.72 -10.12 -2.14
N TYR A 31 4.82 -9.69 -3.39
CA TYR A 31 3.96 -8.61 -3.87
C TYR A 31 2.51 -9.06 -4.00
N ALA A 32 2.27 -10.30 -4.40
CA ALA A 32 0.91 -10.83 -4.45
C ALA A 32 0.27 -10.81 -3.07
N GLY A 33 1.04 -11.14 -2.03
CA GLY A 33 0.56 -11.06 -0.66
C GLY A 33 0.17 -9.66 -0.25
N LEU A 34 0.96 -8.67 -0.65
CA LEU A 34 0.66 -7.27 -0.36
C LEU A 34 -0.61 -6.81 -1.08
N PHE A 35 -0.76 -7.16 -2.35
CA PHE A 35 -1.96 -6.82 -3.10
C PHE A 35 -3.19 -7.49 -2.52
N LYS A 36 -3.03 -8.71 -2.02
CA LYS A 36 -4.15 -9.40 -1.39
C LYS A 36 -4.62 -8.68 -0.13
N VAL A 37 -3.68 -8.16 0.66
CA VAL A 37 -4.03 -7.37 1.84
C VAL A 37 -4.76 -6.11 1.43
N LEU A 38 -4.37 -5.50 0.33
CA LEU A 38 -4.99 -4.27 -0.16
C LEU A 38 -6.35 -4.52 -0.84
N ALA A 39 -6.66 -5.74 -1.23
CA ALA A 39 -7.88 -6.05 -1.98
C ALA A 39 -9.08 -6.17 -1.06
N ASP A 40 -9.36 -5.11 -0.33
CA ASP A 40 -10.49 -5.03 0.59
C ASP A 40 -10.94 -3.57 0.65
N PRO A 41 -12.21 -3.28 0.33
CA PRO A 41 -12.69 -1.88 0.29
C PRO A 41 -12.47 -1.13 1.59
N GLY A 42 -12.69 -1.78 2.73
CA GLY A 42 -12.52 -1.13 4.02
C GLY A 42 -11.07 -0.74 4.26
N ARG A 43 -10.14 -1.62 3.92
CA ARG A 43 -8.72 -1.32 4.08
C ARG A 43 -8.27 -0.21 3.16
N LEU A 44 -8.73 -0.23 1.91
CA LEU A 44 -8.39 0.84 0.97
C LEU A 44 -8.92 2.18 1.46
N GLN A 45 -10.11 2.19 2.03
CA GLN A 45 -10.69 3.42 2.53
C GLN A 45 -9.90 3.96 3.73
N LEU A 46 -9.51 3.08 4.65
CA LEU A 46 -8.68 3.50 5.78
C LEU A 46 -7.34 4.05 5.30
N LEU A 47 -6.73 3.41 4.30
CA LEU A 47 -5.49 3.92 3.74
C LEU A 47 -5.67 5.28 3.10
N SER A 48 -6.82 5.53 2.47
CA SER A 48 -7.06 6.84 1.87
C SER A 48 -7.18 7.93 2.93
N TRP A 49 -7.79 7.64 4.08
CA TRP A 49 -7.81 8.59 5.18
C TRP A 49 -6.41 8.90 5.68
N LEU A 50 -5.61 7.85 5.86
CA LEU A 50 -4.24 8.02 6.34
C LEU A 50 -3.37 8.78 5.33
N ALA A 51 -3.58 8.54 4.04
CA ALA A 51 -2.85 9.24 2.99
C ALA A 51 -3.22 10.72 2.94
N GLU A 52 -4.48 11.03 3.19
CA GLU A 52 -4.94 12.41 3.19
C GLU A 52 -4.27 13.22 4.30
N GLU A 53 -3.99 12.57 5.43
CA GLU A 53 -3.29 13.22 6.53
C GLU A 53 -1.78 13.33 6.30
N GLY A 54 -1.31 12.83 5.17
CA GLY A 54 0.10 12.86 4.86
C GLY A 54 0.87 11.90 5.75
N CYS A 55 1.89 12.40 6.42
CA CYS A 55 2.70 11.57 7.31
C CYS A 55 2.26 11.67 8.76
N GLU A 56 1.16 12.35 9.02
CA GLU A 56 0.67 12.50 10.39
C GLU A 56 -0.02 11.23 10.85
N PRO A 57 0.33 10.73 12.02
CA PRO A 57 -0.33 9.53 12.51
C PRO A 57 -1.75 9.82 12.96
N MET A 58 -2.61 8.81 12.85
CA MET A 58 -4.00 8.91 13.27
C MET A 58 -4.30 7.85 14.31
N SER A 59 -5.15 8.19 15.26
CA SER A 59 -5.57 7.25 16.29
C SER A 59 -6.64 6.31 15.74
N VAL A 60 -6.78 5.16 16.40
CA VAL A 60 -7.84 4.21 16.08
C VAL A 60 -9.21 4.88 16.23
N SER A 61 -9.37 5.71 17.25
CA SER A 61 -10.64 6.42 17.47
C SER A 61 -10.99 7.33 16.31
N GLU A 62 -10.04 8.10 15.82
CA GLU A 62 -10.26 8.98 14.68
C GLU A 62 -10.68 8.21 13.44
N LEU A 63 -9.95 7.12 13.17
CA LEU A 63 -10.25 6.30 12.01
C LEU A 63 -11.62 5.63 12.12
N THR A 64 -11.98 5.21 13.33
CA THR A 64 -13.28 4.63 13.58
C THR A 64 -14.39 5.64 13.30
N GLN A 65 -14.22 6.87 13.79
CA GLN A 65 -15.19 7.92 13.55
C GLN A 65 -15.35 8.26 12.08
N ARG A 66 -14.23 8.43 11.38
CA ARG A 66 -14.25 8.83 9.98
C ARG A 66 -14.79 7.74 9.06
N SER A 67 -14.45 6.49 9.36
CA SER A 67 -14.81 5.39 8.47
C SER A 67 -16.27 4.95 8.62
N GLY A 68 -16.87 5.20 9.76
CA GLY A 68 -18.19 4.68 10.05
C GLY A 68 -18.22 3.18 10.33
N LEU A 69 -17.06 2.54 10.34
CA LEU A 69 -16.94 1.12 10.67
C LEU A 69 -16.89 0.96 12.19
N SER A 70 -17.15 -0.26 12.65
CA SER A 70 -17.02 -0.54 14.09
C SER A 70 -15.55 -0.54 14.48
N GLN A 71 -15.28 -0.26 15.75
CA GLN A 71 -13.91 -0.26 16.24
C GLN A 71 -13.23 -1.61 16.08
N PRO A 72 -13.86 -2.76 16.37
CA PRO A 72 -13.21 -4.05 16.12
C PRO A 72 -12.84 -4.26 14.67
N THR A 73 -13.69 -3.82 13.74
CA THR A 73 -13.38 -3.94 12.30
C THR A 73 -12.19 -3.07 11.93
N VAL A 74 -12.16 -1.82 12.41
CA VAL A 74 -11.04 -0.91 12.15
C VAL A 74 -9.75 -1.52 12.72
N SER A 75 -9.80 -1.99 13.96
CA SER A 75 -8.63 -2.58 14.61
C SER A 75 -8.13 -3.80 13.84
N HIS A 76 -9.02 -4.63 13.33
CA HIS A 76 -8.65 -5.81 12.55
C HIS A 76 -7.95 -5.40 11.25
N HIS A 77 -8.51 -4.43 10.54
CA HIS A 77 -7.89 -3.93 9.30
C HIS A 77 -6.53 -3.32 9.56
N LEU A 78 -6.41 -2.51 10.61
CA LEU A 78 -5.14 -1.88 10.95
C LEU A 78 -4.08 -2.92 11.30
N LYS A 79 -4.48 -3.97 12.02
CA LYS A 79 -3.56 -5.04 12.36
C LYS A 79 -3.04 -5.73 11.10
N LYS A 80 -3.92 -6.05 10.16
CA LYS A 80 -3.51 -6.70 8.91
C LYS A 80 -2.57 -5.82 8.10
N LEU A 81 -2.87 -4.54 8.01
CA LEU A 81 -2.03 -3.60 7.28
C LEU A 81 -0.67 -3.41 7.96
N THR A 82 -0.66 -3.38 9.28
CA THR A 82 0.59 -3.24 10.04
C THR A 82 1.46 -4.48 9.90
N GLU A 83 0.86 -5.66 9.98
CA GLU A 83 1.60 -6.92 9.82
C GLU A 83 2.20 -7.04 8.43
N ALA A 84 1.54 -6.48 7.44
CA ALA A 84 2.05 -6.48 6.06
C ALA A 84 3.15 -5.44 5.84
N GLY A 85 3.40 -4.56 6.80
CA GLY A 85 4.43 -3.54 6.68
C GLY A 85 3.97 -2.27 5.99
N LEU A 86 2.67 -2.14 5.74
CA LEU A 86 2.13 -0.96 5.06
C LEU A 86 1.87 0.19 6.03
N LEU A 87 1.68 -0.12 7.30
CA LEU A 87 1.49 0.87 8.35
C LEU A 87 2.52 0.69 9.45
N GLU A 88 2.79 1.78 10.12
CA GLU A 88 3.61 1.79 11.32
C GLU A 88 2.73 2.14 12.51
N LYS A 89 2.86 1.38 13.58
CA LYS A 89 2.10 1.58 14.81
C LYS A 89 3.00 2.22 15.86
N SER A 90 2.49 3.23 16.53
CA SER A 90 3.20 3.87 17.62
C SER A 90 2.23 4.16 18.75
N ARG A 91 2.76 4.60 19.87
CA ARG A 91 1.96 4.88 21.04
C ARG A 91 2.33 6.27 21.57
N LEU A 92 1.29 7.05 21.86
CA LEU A 92 1.45 8.36 22.47
C LEU A 92 0.52 8.38 23.67
N GLY A 93 1.11 8.26 24.87
CA GLY A 93 0.32 8.12 26.08
C GLY A 93 -0.47 6.83 26.03
N ARG A 94 -1.79 6.93 26.13
CA ARG A 94 -2.68 5.77 26.06
C ARG A 94 -3.23 5.54 24.65
N SER A 95 -2.90 6.43 23.72
CA SER A 95 -3.41 6.34 22.37
C SER A 95 -2.50 5.49 21.51
N VAL A 96 -3.10 4.65 20.69
CA VAL A 96 -2.37 3.90 19.68
C VAL A 96 -2.58 4.62 18.35
N LEU A 97 -1.47 4.95 17.69
CA LEU A 97 -1.47 5.72 16.47
C LEU A 97 -0.94 4.89 15.32
N HIS A 98 -1.46 5.14 14.13
CA HIS A 98 -1.00 4.47 12.91
C HIS A 98 -0.70 5.52 11.86
N ARG A 99 0.35 5.27 11.08
CA ARG A 99 0.67 6.11 9.93
C ARG A 99 1.16 5.24 8.79
N LEU A 100 1.08 5.80 7.58
CA LEU A 100 1.56 5.10 6.39
C LEU A 100 3.07 4.94 6.42
N ARG A 101 3.52 3.81 5.91
CA ARG A 101 4.93 3.59 5.60
C ARG A 101 5.07 3.70 4.09
N PRO A 102 5.55 4.84 3.60
CA PRO A 102 5.53 5.08 2.15
C PRO A 102 6.46 4.18 1.36
N GLU A 103 7.44 3.55 2.02
CA GLU A 103 8.44 2.75 1.33
C GLU A 103 7.82 1.60 0.55
N LEU A 104 6.91 0.85 1.18
CA LEU A 104 6.27 -0.29 0.51
C LEU A 104 5.34 0.15 -0.60
N PHE A 105 4.66 1.29 -0.41
CA PHE A 105 3.81 1.83 -1.46
C PHE A 105 4.63 2.25 -2.67
N ALA A 106 5.82 2.80 -2.44
CA ALA A 106 6.73 3.14 -3.52
C ALA A 106 7.16 1.89 -4.29
N GLU A 107 7.45 0.79 -3.58
CA GLU A 107 7.79 -0.47 -4.22
C GLU A 107 6.63 -1.00 -5.07
N LEU A 108 5.42 -0.98 -4.52
CA LEU A 108 4.25 -1.46 -5.26
C LEU A 108 3.99 -0.63 -6.49
N ARG A 109 4.18 0.68 -6.39
CA ARG A 109 4.04 1.57 -7.53
C ARG A 109 5.06 1.20 -8.63
N THR A 110 6.28 0.91 -8.22
CA THR A 110 7.32 0.52 -9.17
C THR A 110 6.99 -0.78 -9.86
N VAL A 111 6.47 -1.75 -9.11
CA VAL A 111 6.09 -3.05 -9.67
C VAL A 111 5.03 -2.89 -10.75
N LEU A 112 4.09 -1.98 -10.55
CA LEU A 112 2.98 -1.77 -11.47
C LEU A 112 3.23 -0.66 -12.49
N GLN A 113 4.42 -0.08 -12.49
CA GLN A 113 4.71 1.04 -13.38
C GLN A 113 4.78 0.52 -14.81
N MET A 114 3.88 1.04 -15.62
CA MET A 114 3.80 0.72 -17.05
C MET A 114 3.60 2.01 -17.80
N ASP A 115 4.38 2.17 -18.82
CA ASP A 115 4.35 3.41 -19.60
C ASP A 115 3.87 3.18 -21.02
#